data_71392f654c99ed3fe6cd150e6b0e918e
#
_entry.id   71392f654c99ed3fe6cd150e6b0e918e
#
_cell.length_a   1.000
_cell.length_b   1.000
_cell.length_c   1.000
_cell.angle_alpha   90.00
_cell.angle_beta   90.00
_cell.angle_gamma   90.00
#
_symmetry.space_group_name_H-M   'P 1'
#
loop_
_entity.id
_entity.type
_entity.pdbx_description
1 polymer ?
#
loop_
_entity_poly.entity_id
_entity_poly.type
_entity_poly.pdbx_seq_one_letter_code
_entity_poly.pdbx_strand_id
1 'polypeptide(L)'
;MRAVVIGASGGIGTALASRLAADGRYETVFGVSRSGRAPDGVTALQADITDLASLEAAAAAVGAPMDMCIVATGVLHDGFQPERSWRSLDAAHLKRDFELNAVGPALAARAFLPLAPREGRAVFAALSARVGSIGDNRLGGWHSYRASKAALNMILRTLSVELARTHPDMICVGLHPGTVDTPLSEPFQKGVAPAKLFSPDQSAMRLLPVIEA
;
A
#
# COMPACT_ATOMS: atom_id res chain seq x y z
N MET A 1 19.91 -4.60 -5.09
CA MET A 1 18.47 -4.38 -5.40
C MET A 1 18.05 -3.01 -4.88
N ARG A 2 17.00 -2.41 -5.45
CA ARG A 2 16.38 -1.15 -4.97
C ARG A 2 14.93 -1.39 -4.59
N ALA A 3 14.52 -0.83 -3.45
CA ALA A 3 13.15 -0.91 -2.98
C ALA A 3 12.54 0.49 -2.76
N VAL A 4 11.26 0.61 -2.99
CA VAL A 4 10.47 1.83 -2.75
C VAL A 4 9.31 1.50 -1.83
N VAL A 5 9.13 2.29 -0.77
CA VAL A 5 7.96 2.20 0.13
C VAL A 5 7.21 3.53 0.08
N ILE A 6 6.02 3.53 -0.51
CA ILE A 6 5.13 4.70 -0.56
C ILE A 6 4.23 4.68 0.68
N GLY A 7 4.25 5.75 1.45
CA GLY A 7 3.64 5.82 2.78
C GLY A 7 4.63 5.53 3.91
N ALA A 8 5.93 5.76 3.68
CA ALA A 8 7.02 5.45 4.59
C ALA A 8 7.00 6.22 5.92
N SER A 9 6.17 7.24 6.06
CA SER A 9 5.94 7.96 7.33
C SER A 9 4.80 7.40 8.18
N GLY A 10 4.03 6.43 7.66
CA GLY A 10 2.96 5.74 8.38
C GLY A 10 3.46 4.52 9.15
N GLY A 11 2.70 4.02 10.14
CA GLY A 11 3.16 2.92 11.01
C GLY A 11 3.72 1.71 10.26
N ILE A 12 2.91 1.08 9.40
CA ILE A 12 3.34 -0.12 8.64
C ILE A 12 4.42 0.25 7.61
N GLY A 13 4.25 1.38 6.90
CA GLY A 13 5.22 1.83 5.90
C GLY A 13 6.60 2.11 6.49
N THR A 14 6.66 2.75 7.66
CA THR A 14 7.91 2.94 8.41
C THR A 14 8.57 1.61 8.74
N ALA A 15 7.80 0.66 9.29
CA ALA A 15 8.33 -0.64 9.67
C ALA A 15 8.84 -1.45 8.46
N LEU A 16 8.12 -1.43 7.34
CA LEU A 16 8.55 -2.06 6.09
C LEU A 16 9.85 -1.44 5.58
N ALA A 17 9.91 -0.09 5.48
CA ALA A 17 11.08 0.62 4.99
C ALA A 17 12.32 0.38 5.86
N SER A 18 12.17 0.43 7.19
CA SER A 18 13.27 0.15 8.14
C SER A 18 13.80 -1.27 8.00
N ARG A 19 12.92 -2.27 7.86
CA ARG A 19 13.33 -3.67 7.70
C ARG A 19 14.04 -3.92 6.37
N LEU A 20 13.54 -3.33 5.29
CA LEU A 20 14.21 -3.41 3.98
C LEU A 20 15.59 -2.72 4.01
N ALA A 21 15.73 -1.59 4.69
CA ALA A 21 17.01 -0.90 4.83
C ALA A 21 18.02 -1.69 5.68
N ALA A 22 17.53 -2.46 6.67
CA ALA A 22 18.37 -3.34 7.48
C ALA A 22 18.72 -4.66 6.76
N ASP A 23 18.04 -4.99 5.67
CA ASP A 23 18.29 -6.17 4.86
C ASP A 23 19.40 -5.86 3.84
N GLY A 24 20.58 -6.45 4.02
CA GLY A 24 21.74 -6.23 3.16
C GLY A 24 21.58 -6.56 1.67
N ARG A 25 20.43 -7.08 1.25
CA ARG A 25 20.10 -7.34 -0.17
C ARG A 25 19.75 -6.06 -0.94
N TYR A 26 19.27 -5.03 -0.25
CA TYR A 26 18.88 -3.77 -0.88
C TYR A 26 20.00 -2.74 -0.75
N GLU A 27 20.56 -2.34 -1.90
CA GLU A 27 21.57 -1.27 -1.97
C GLU A 27 21.00 0.08 -1.53
N THR A 28 19.75 0.34 -1.92
CA THR A 28 19.05 1.57 -1.57
C THR A 28 17.56 1.29 -1.34
N VAL A 29 17.05 1.82 -0.25
CA VAL A 29 15.62 1.84 0.05
C VAL A 29 15.13 3.30 0.04
N PHE A 30 14.11 3.58 -0.76
CA PHE A 30 13.48 4.89 -0.85
C PHE A 30 12.16 4.89 -0.09
N GLY A 31 11.98 5.91 0.74
CA GLY A 31 10.75 6.13 1.49
C GLY A 31 10.00 7.35 0.96
N VAL A 32 8.88 7.12 0.29
CA VAL A 32 8.05 8.19 -0.27
C VAL A 32 6.94 8.56 0.71
N SER A 33 6.81 9.84 1.04
CA SER A 33 5.74 10.35 1.90
C SER A 33 5.39 11.80 1.57
N ARG A 34 4.17 12.24 1.94
CA ARG A 34 3.73 13.63 1.77
C ARG A 34 4.61 14.62 2.54
N SER A 35 5.11 14.20 3.70
CA SER A 35 5.96 15.05 4.56
C SER A 35 7.43 15.05 4.16
N GLY A 36 7.85 14.23 3.19
CA GLY A 36 9.25 14.00 2.89
C GLY A 36 10.03 13.32 4.03
N ARG A 37 9.33 12.63 4.95
CA ARG A 37 9.97 11.91 6.07
C ARG A 37 10.04 10.43 5.77
N ALA A 38 11.15 9.82 6.15
CA ALA A 38 11.38 8.39 6.14
C ALA A 38 12.20 7.99 7.39
N PRO A 39 12.22 6.72 7.78
CA PRO A 39 13.05 6.25 8.88
C PRO A 39 14.55 6.33 8.55
N ASP A 40 15.39 6.19 9.58
CA ASP A 40 16.84 6.16 9.43
C ASP A 40 17.29 5.04 8.47
N GLY A 41 18.32 5.33 7.68
CA GLY A 41 18.83 4.42 6.67
C GLY A 41 18.01 4.35 5.38
N VAL A 42 16.91 5.10 5.27
CA VAL A 42 16.02 5.16 4.10
C VAL A 42 16.14 6.52 3.43
N THR A 43 16.34 6.54 2.12
CA THR A 43 16.39 7.77 1.33
C THR A 43 14.99 8.37 1.22
N ALA A 44 14.77 9.53 1.83
CA ALA A 44 13.48 10.18 1.88
C ALA A 44 13.16 10.91 0.57
N LEU A 45 11.96 10.71 0.04
CA LEU A 45 11.40 11.42 -1.11
C LEU A 45 10.03 11.98 -0.74
N GLN A 46 9.72 13.17 -1.27
CA GLN A 46 8.41 13.79 -1.05
C GLN A 46 7.52 13.59 -2.26
N ALA A 47 6.33 13.01 -2.05
CA ALA A 47 5.25 12.98 -3.03
C ALA A 47 3.89 12.77 -2.35
N ASP A 48 2.83 13.28 -2.98
CA ASP A 48 1.45 12.96 -2.64
C ASP A 48 0.95 11.86 -3.57
N ILE A 49 0.38 10.80 -3.00
CA ILE A 49 -0.12 9.65 -3.76
C ILE A 49 -1.28 10.02 -4.70
N THR A 50 -1.93 11.14 -4.47
CA THR A 50 -3.03 11.65 -5.31
C THR A 50 -2.54 12.59 -6.42
N ASP A 51 -1.26 12.97 -6.42
CA ASP A 51 -0.63 13.83 -7.41
C ASP A 51 0.37 13.05 -8.28
N LEU A 52 -0.04 12.75 -9.50
CA LEU A 52 0.79 12.00 -10.45
C LEU A 52 2.13 12.71 -10.75
N ALA A 53 2.14 14.02 -10.87
CA ALA A 53 3.37 14.75 -11.20
C ALA A 53 4.41 14.61 -10.07
N SER A 54 3.97 14.68 -8.82
CA SER A 54 4.85 14.46 -7.67
C SER A 54 5.36 13.01 -7.58
N LEU A 55 4.54 12.02 -7.95
CA LEU A 55 4.95 10.61 -8.01
C LEU A 55 5.96 10.37 -9.14
N GLU A 56 5.75 10.96 -10.32
CA GLU A 56 6.69 10.86 -11.45
C GLU A 56 8.05 11.52 -11.13
N ALA A 57 8.05 12.65 -10.41
CA ALA A 57 9.28 13.29 -9.92
C ALA A 57 10.01 12.37 -8.90
N ALA A 58 9.29 11.73 -7.97
CA ALA A 58 9.86 10.77 -7.05
C ALA A 58 10.41 9.54 -7.78
N ALA A 59 9.69 9.02 -8.77
CA ALA A 59 10.14 7.89 -9.59
C ALA A 59 11.41 8.23 -10.37
N ALA A 60 11.51 9.43 -10.94
CA ALA A 60 12.72 9.90 -11.60
C ALA A 60 13.93 9.97 -10.65
N ALA A 61 13.73 10.36 -9.39
CA ALA A 61 14.77 10.37 -8.36
C ALA A 61 15.21 8.95 -7.93
N VAL A 62 14.31 7.97 -7.95
CA VAL A 62 14.65 6.55 -7.69
C VAL A 62 15.54 6.00 -8.80
N GLY A 63 15.21 6.27 -10.05
CA GLY A 63 15.88 5.70 -11.23
C GLY A 63 15.64 4.19 -11.36
N ALA A 64 16.08 3.64 -12.50
CA ALA A 64 15.95 2.19 -12.77
C ALA A 64 17.28 1.45 -12.50
N PRO A 65 17.25 0.12 -12.27
CA PRO A 65 16.06 -0.69 -12.06
C PRO A 65 15.50 -0.57 -10.63
N MET A 66 14.18 -0.82 -10.49
CA MET A 66 13.48 -0.94 -9.21
C MET A 66 12.94 -2.36 -9.06
N ASP A 67 13.42 -3.07 -8.05
CA ASP A 67 13.08 -4.48 -7.85
C ASP A 67 11.81 -4.65 -7.00
N MET A 68 11.49 -3.66 -6.15
CA MET A 68 10.33 -3.72 -5.27
C MET A 68 9.69 -2.34 -5.09
N CYS A 69 8.36 -2.27 -5.21
CA CYS A 69 7.56 -1.12 -4.81
C CYS A 69 6.41 -1.58 -3.92
N ILE A 70 6.33 -1.02 -2.71
CA ILE A 70 5.25 -1.31 -1.76
C ILE A 70 4.46 -0.05 -1.49
N VAL A 71 3.16 -0.07 -1.83
CA VAL A 71 2.22 1.00 -1.50
C VAL A 71 1.58 0.69 -0.15
N ALA A 72 2.01 1.43 0.89
CA ALA A 72 1.57 1.27 2.27
C ALA A 72 0.63 2.40 2.73
N THR A 73 0.08 3.17 1.80
CA THR A 73 -0.91 4.22 2.08
C THR A 73 -2.32 3.66 2.20
N GLY A 74 -3.18 4.38 2.90
CA GLY A 74 -4.60 4.08 2.99
C GLY A 74 -5.32 4.96 3.99
N VAL A 75 -6.64 5.05 3.85
CA VAL A 75 -7.53 5.78 4.75
C VAL A 75 -8.74 4.92 5.09
N LEU A 76 -9.26 5.08 6.30
CA LEU A 76 -10.49 4.44 6.77
C LEU A 76 -11.43 5.46 7.46
N HIS A 77 -10.88 6.49 8.11
CA HIS A 77 -11.64 7.46 8.92
C HIS A 77 -10.98 8.85 8.96
N ASP A 78 -10.62 9.41 7.85
CA ASP A 78 -10.04 10.77 7.77
C ASP A 78 -11.17 11.80 7.57
N GLY A 79 -11.66 12.40 8.65
CA GLY A 79 -12.79 13.32 8.63
C GLY A 79 -14.17 12.65 8.49
N PHE A 80 -14.20 11.37 8.20
CA PHE A 80 -15.41 10.55 8.08
C PHE A 80 -15.34 9.35 9.02
N GLN A 81 -16.51 8.85 9.44
CA GLN A 81 -16.61 7.57 10.14
C GLN A 81 -17.12 6.51 9.14
N PRO A 82 -16.55 5.30 9.15
CA PRO A 82 -17.02 4.23 8.26
C PRO A 82 -18.52 3.98 8.43
N GLU A 83 -19.21 3.87 7.31
CA GLU A 83 -20.68 3.76 7.28
C GLU A 83 -21.15 2.46 7.94
N ARG A 84 -22.06 2.59 8.90
CA ARG A 84 -22.68 1.43 9.56
C ARG A 84 -23.83 0.84 8.76
N SER A 85 -24.43 1.62 7.86
CA SER A 85 -25.54 1.19 7.02
C SER A 85 -25.56 2.00 5.71
N TRP A 86 -26.31 1.51 4.72
CA TRP A 86 -26.54 2.22 3.46
C TRP A 86 -27.16 3.61 3.62
N ARG A 87 -27.86 3.86 4.73
CA ARG A 87 -28.44 5.18 5.05
C ARG A 87 -27.40 6.26 5.35
N SER A 88 -26.18 5.84 5.68
CA SER A 88 -25.05 6.74 5.97
C SER A 88 -24.13 6.93 4.76
N LEU A 89 -24.52 6.45 3.57
CA LEU A 89 -23.72 6.64 2.36
C LEU A 89 -23.58 8.13 2.05
N ASP A 90 -22.34 8.55 1.83
CA ASP A 90 -21.99 9.92 1.50
C ASP A 90 -21.03 9.96 0.30
N ALA A 91 -21.31 10.86 -0.64
CA ALA A 91 -20.54 10.93 -1.89
C ALA A 91 -19.11 11.47 -1.68
N ALA A 92 -18.92 12.38 -0.72
CA ALA A 92 -17.58 12.92 -0.43
C ALA A 92 -16.71 11.85 0.24
N HIS A 93 -17.29 11.09 1.16
CA HIS A 93 -16.61 9.95 1.78
C HIS A 93 -16.21 8.87 0.74
N LEU A 94 -17.15 8.47 -0.13
CA LEU A 94 -16.85 7.53 -1.21
C LEU A 94 -15.69 8.04 -2.09
N LYS A 95 -15.75 9.28 -2.56
CA LYS A 95 -14.70 9.88 -3.38
C LYS A 95 -13.36 9.87 -2.67
N ARG A 96 -13.32 10.24 -1.38
CA ARG A 96 -12.11 10.30 -0.58
C ARG A 96 -11.46 8.93 -0.42
N ASP A 97 -12.25 7.91 -0.11
CA ASP A 97 -11.75 6.54 0.05
C ASP A 97 -11.25 5.96 -1.28
N PHE A 98 -11.97 6.20 -2.37
CA PHE A 98 -11.52 5.77 -3.70
C PHE A 98 -10.24 6.50 -4.12
N GLU A 99 -10.15 7.80 -3.90
CA GLU A 99 -8.98 8.61 -4.24
C GLU A 99 -7.71 8.05 -3.58
N LEU A 100 -7.75 7.80 -2.26
CA LEU A 100 -6.56 7.35 -1.53
C LEU A 100 -6.32 5.84 -1.62
N ASN A 101 -7.37 5.02 -1.59
CA ASN A 101 -7.22 3.58 -1.48
C ASN A 101 -7.15 2.86 -2.83
N ALA A 102 -7.59 3.48 -3.93
CA ALA A 102 -7.64 2.88 -5.26
C ALA A 102 -6.91 3.73 -6.31
N VAL A 103 -7.31 4.99 -6.49
CA VAL A 103 -6.71 5.87 -7.52
C VAL A 103 -5.24 6.14 -7.20
N GLY A 104 -4.91 6.49 -5.97
CA GLY A 104 -3.53 6.73 -5.55
C GLY A 104 -2.59 5.55 -5.86
N PRO A 105 -2.88 4.32 -5.42
CA PRO A 105 -2.10 3.14 -5.81
C PRO A 105 -2.01 2.91 -7.32
N ALA A 106 -3.05 3.22 -8.10
CA ALA A 106 -3.01 3.15 -9.55
C ALA A 106 -2.06 4.18 -10.17
N LEU A 107 -2.05 5.42 -9.64
CA LEU A 107 -1.10 6.46 -10.04
C LEU A 107 0.34 6.09 -9.65
N ALA A 108 0.53 5.49 -8.47
CA ALA A 108 1.82 4.97 -8.06
C ALA A 108 2.31 3.86 -9.02
N ALA A 109 1.43 2.94 -9.42
CA ALA A 109 1.76 1.94 -10.43
C ALA A 109 2.18 2.60 -11.75
N ARG A 110 1.43 3.58 -12.24
CA ARG A 110 1.76 4.32 -13.46
C ARG A 110 3.14 4.98 -13.40
N ALA A 111 3.50 5.58 -12.27
CA ALA A 111 4.76 6.28 -12.10
C ALA A 111 5.96 5.34 -11.93
N PHE A 112 5.80 4.25 -11.16
CA PHE A 112 6.93 3.42 -10.73
C PHE A 112 7.12 2.13 -11.56
N LEU A 113 6.07 1.55 -12.17
CA LEU A 113 6.23 0.35 -13.00
C LEU A 113 7.17 0.51 -14.20
N PRO A 114 7.30 1.69 -14.84
CA PRO A 114 8.31 1.88 -15.88
C PRO A 114 9.76 1.67 -15.41
N LEU A 115 10.02 1.68 -14.10
CA LEU A 115 11.35 1.44 -13.51
C LEU A 115 11.61 -0.05 -13.27
N ALA A 116 10.59 -0.91 -13.37
CA ALA A 116 10.76 -2.34 -13.16
C ALA A 116 11.61 -2.97 -14.27
N PRO A 117 12.51 -3.93 -13.95
CA PRO A 117 13.25 -4.66 -14.96
C PRO A 117 12.30 -5.53 -15.80
N ARG A 118 12.56 -5.61 -17.09
CA ARG A 118 11.76 -6.46 -18.00
C ARG A 118 12.00 -7.95 -17.80
N GLU A 119 13.18 -8.31 -17.35
CA GLU A 119 13.61 -9.67 -17.05
C GLU A 119 14.00 -9.75 -15.57
N GLY A 120 13.72 -10.90 -14.98
CA GLY A 120 13.95 -11.14 -13.57
C GLY A 120 12.80 -10.64 -12.68
N ARG A 121 12.85 -11.09 -11.45
CA ARG A 121 11.78 -10.89 -10.49
C ARG A 121 11.72 -9.43 -10.01
N ALA A 122 10.56 -8.82 -10.14
CA ALA A 122 10.22 -7.56 -9.50
C ALA A 122 8.82 -7.65 -8.85
N VAL A 123 8.55 -6.81 -7.87
CA VAL A 123 7.29 -6.83 -7.12
C VAL A 123 6.68 -5.43 -7.03
N PHE A 124 5.39 -5.35 -7.36
CA PHE A 124 4.53 -4.22 -7.01
C PHE A 124 3.46 -4.72 -6.03
N ALA A 125 3.57 -4.32 -4.79
CA ALA A 125 2.65 -4.71 -3.72
C ALA A 125 1.86 -3.51 -3.22
N ALA A 126 0.60 -3.71 -2.84
CA ALA A 126 -0.17 -2.68 -2.16
C ALA A 126 -0.90 -3.25 -0.94
N LEU A 127 -0.97 -2.47 0.15
CA LEU A 127 -1.73 -2.85 1.32
C LEU A 127 -3.23 -2.74 1.03
N SER A 128 -3.84 -3.90 0.91
CA SER A 128 -5.28 -4.07 0.81
C SER A 128 -5.87 -4.46 2.16
N ALA A 129 -7.09 -4.95 2.16
CA ALA A 129 -7.76 -5.42 3.37
C ALA A 129 -8.68 -6.59 3.03
N ARG A 130 -8.85 -7.50 3.99
CA ARG A 130 -9.79 -8.64 3.88
C ARG A 130 -11.21 -8.17 3.51
N VAL A 131 -11.61 -7.02 4.04
CA VAL A 131 -12.95 -6.44 3.75
C VAL A 131 -13.15 -6.00 2.30
N GLY A 132 -12.09 -5.91 1.49
CA GLY A 132 -12.16 -5.71 0.05
C GLY A 132 -12.54 -6.96 -0.75
N SER A 133 -12.68 -8.11 -0.10
CA SER A 133 -13.20 -9.32 -0.74
C SER A 133 -14.72 -9.23 -0.89
N ILE A 134 -15.22 -9.30 -2.14
CA ILE A 134 -16.67 -9.29 -2.43
C ILE A 134 -17.30 -10.57 -1.89
N GLY A 135 -16.69 -11.72 -2.15
CA GLY A 135 -17.22 -13.03 -1.76
C GLY A 135 -17.18 -13.31 -0.24
N ASP A 136 -16.29 -12.66 0.51
CA ASP A 136 -16.17 -12.83 1.97
C ASP A 136 -17.02 -11.81 2.77
N ASN A 137 -17.75 -10.92 2.10
CA ASN A 137 -18.57 -9.93 2.76
C ASN A 137 -19.85 -10.56 3.33
N ARG A 138 -19.89 -10.78 4.66
CA ARG A 138 -21.03 -11.30 5.41
C ARG A 138 -21.63 -10.28 6.38
N LEU A 139 -20.92 -9.18 6.65
CA LEU A 139 -21.29 -8.23 7.70
C LEU A 139 -21.95 -6.96 7.17
N GLY A 140 -21.67 -6.58 5.92
CA GLY A 140 -22.07 -5.28 5.38
C GLY A 140 -21.35 -4.12 6.09
N GLY A 141 -21.89 -2.91 5.93
CA GLY A 141 -21.28 -1.69 6.46
C GLY A 141 -19.93 -1.34 5.81
N TRP A 142 -19.33 -0.23 6.19
CA TRP A 142 -18.03 0.25 5.69
C TRP A 142 -18.00 0.32 4.16
N HIS A 143 -19.07 0.83 3.56
CA HIS A 143 -19.30 0.76 2.13
C HIS A 143 -18.16 1.39 1.33
N SER A 144 -17.75 2.61 1.70
CA SER A 144 -16.67 3.34 1.01
C SER A 144 -15.34 2.59 1.09
N TYR A 145 -14.98 2.13 2.28
CA TYR A 145 -13.73 1.41 2.49
C TYR A 145 -13.71 0.04 1.79
N ARG A 146 -14.78 -0.76 1.93
CA ARG A 146 -14.88 -2.05 1.24
C ARG A 146 -14.80 -1.90 -0.27
N ALA A 147 -15.58 -0.96 -0.82
CA ALA A 147 -15.62 -0.73 -2.25
C ALA A 147 -14.27 -0.23 -2.79
N SER A 148 -13.61 0.70 -2.10
CA SER A 148 -12.28 1.19 -2.51
C SER A 148 -11.20 0.10 -2.45
N LYS A 149 -11.22 -0.79 -1.45
CA LYS A 149 -10.27 -1.91 -1.37
C LYS A 149 -10.59 -3.03 -2.38
N ALA A 150 -11.86 -3.24 -2.74
CA ALA A 150 -12.24 -4.12 -3.85
C ALA A 150 -11.76 -3.55 -5.20
N ALA A 151 -11.89 -2.25 -5.41
CA ALA A 151 -11.37 -1.56 -6.60
C ALA A 151 -9.84 -1.68 -6.68
N LEU A 152 -9.11 -1.48 -5.57
CA LEU A 152 -7.66 -1.74 -5.51
C LEU A 152 -7.31 -3.17 -5.92
N ASN A 153 -8.02 -4.18 -5.40
CA ASN A 153 -7.78 -5.58 -5.76
C ASN A 153 -8.00 -5.82 -7.27
N MET A 154 -9.02 -5.21 -7.87
CA MET A 154 -9.26 -5.29 -9.32
C MET A 154 -8.14 -4.62 -10.11
N ILE A 155 -7.67 -3.44 -9.70
CA ILE A 155 -6.55 -2.73 -10.33
C ILE A 155 -5.29 -3.61 -10.32
N LEU A 156 -4.92 -4.16 -9.15
CA LEU A 156 -3.76 -5.03 -9.02
C LEU A 156 -3.88 -6.29 -9.90
N ARG A 157 -5.06 -6.88 -9.96
CA ARG A 157 -5.30 -8.04 -10.85
C ARG A 157 -5.15 -7.66 -12.32
N THR A 158 -5.67 -6.50 -12.73
CA THR A 158 -5.56 -6.01 -14.10
C THR A 158 -4.09 -5.76 -14.47
N LEU A 159 -3.34 -5.08 -13.60
CA LEU A 159 -1.90 -4.87 -13.78
C LEU A 159 -1.13 -6.19 -13.91
N SER A 160 -1.43 -7.18 -13.07
CA SER A 160 -0.81 -8.50 -13.13
C SER A 160 -1.02 -9.18 -14.49
N VAL A 161 -2.23 -9.08 -15.07
CA VAL A 161 -2.55 -9.66 -16.39
C VAL A 161 -1.84 -8.90 -17.52
N GLU A 162 -1.81 -7.58 -17.45
CA GLU A 162 -1.15 -6.74 -18.48
C GLU A 162 0.37 -6.94 -18.47
N LEU A 163 0.98 -6.91 -17.30
CA LEU A 163 2.43 -7.02 -17.13
C LEU A 163 2.97 -8.41 -17.48
N ALA A 164 2.18 -9.45 -17.35
CA ALA A 164 2.59 -10.81 -17.76
C ALA A 164 3.04 -10.89 -19.23
N ARG A 165 2.66 -9.92 -20.08
CA ARG A 165 3.06 -9.86 -21.49
C ARG A 165 4.42 -9.22 -21.71
N THR A 166 4.86 -8.35 -20.82
CA THR A 166 6.06 -7.50 -20.99
C THR A 166 7.08 -7.68 -19.88
N HIS A 167 6.64 -8.16 -18.71
CA HIS A 167 7.42 -8.41 -17.51
C HIS A 167 6.95 -9.74 -16.90
N PRO A 168 7.30 -10.90 -17.49
CA PRO A 168 6.72 -12.21 -17.13
C PRO A 168 6.98 -12.61 -15.67
N ASP A 169 8.08 -12.15 -15.08
CA ASP A 169 8.46 -12.45 -13.70
C ASP A 169 7.98 -11.39 -12.69
N MET A 170 7.20 -10.38 -13.14
CA MET A 170 6.67 -9.33 -12.30
C MET A 170 5.47 -9.82 -11.49
N ILE A 171 5.51 -9.58 -10.18
CA ILE A 171 4.43 -9.91 -9.25
C ILE A 171 3.68 -8.65 -8.88
N CYS A 172 2.36 -8.62 -9.13
CA CYS A 172 1.45 -7.59 -8.61
C CYS A 172 0.54 -8.21 -7.56
N VAL A 173 0.64 -7.77 -6.29
CA VAL A 173 -0.05 -8.42 -5.17
C VAL A 173 -0.70 -7.43 -4.21
N GLY A 174 -1.93 -7.75 -3.80
CA GLY A 174 -2.63 -7.09 -2.70
C GLY A 174 -2.42 -7.84 -1.38
N LEU A 175 -1.96 -7.14 -0.35
CA LEU A 175 -1.59 -7.74 0.93
C LEU A 175 -2.56 -7.31 2.04
N HIS A 176 -2.98 -8.24 2.89
CA HIS A 176 -3.70 -7.92 4.11
C HIS A 176 -2.74 -7.92 5.31
N PRO A 177 -2.48 -6.76 5.94
CA PRO A 177 -1.48 -6.65 7.01
C PRO A 177 -1.93 -7.23 8.37
N GLY A 178 -3.18 -7.70 8.47
CA GLY A 178 -3.82 -7.99 9.75
C GLY A 178 -4.42 -6.73 10.38
N THR A 179 -4.86 -6.82 11.64
CA THR A 179 -5.19 -5.63 12.43
C THR A 179 -3.90 -5.14 13.10
N VAL A 180 -3.45 -3.97 12.70
CA VAL A 180 -2.15 -3.43 13.13
C VAL A 180 -2.38 -2.20 14.00
N ASP A 181 -1.70 -2.11 15.12
CA ASP A 181 -1.79 -0.99 16.05
C ASP A 181 -1.19 0.27 15.42
N THR A 182 -2.07 1.07 14.85
CA THR A 182 -1.78 2.31 14.13
C THR A 182 -2.96 3.27 14.27
N PRO A 183 -2.77 4.58 14.07
CA PRO A 183 -3.88 5.53 14.09
C PRO A 183 -5.05 5.15 13.19
N LEU A 184 -4.80 4.47 12.06
CA LEU A 184 -5.86 4.02 11.15
C LEU A 184 -6.78 2.97 11.79
N SER A 185 -6.28 2.09 12.61
CA SER A 185 -7.07 1.01 13.23
C SER A 185 -7.53 1.33 14.65
N GLU A 186 -6.90 2.30 15.33
CA GLU A 186 -7.12 2.62 16.74
C GLU A 186 -8.61 2.70 17.14
N PRO A 187 -9.49 3.42 16.40
CA PRO A 187 -10.91 3.51 16.77
C PRO A 187 -11.67 2.17 16.68
N PHE A 188 -11.08 1.16 16.03
CA PHE A 188 -11.72 -0.13 15.72
C PHE A 188 -11.07 -1.32 16.44
N GLN A 189 -10.14 -1.06 17.34
CA GLN A 189 -9.41 -2.11 18.08
C GLN A 189 -10.21 -2.69 19.24
N LYS A 190 -11.29 -2.01 19.65
CA LYS A 190 -12.14 -2.49 20.75
C LYS A 190 -12.72 -3.89 20.42
N GLY A 191 -12.35 -4.88 21.21
CA GLY A 191 -12.79 -6.27 21.00
C GLY A 191 -11.86 -7.11 20.12
N VAL A 192 -10.75 -6.55 19.63
CA VAL A 192 -9.68 -7.31 18.96
C VAL A 192 -8.92 -8.08 20.04
N ALA A 193 -8.85 -9.41 19.90
CA ALA A 193 -8.06 -10.23 20.83
C ALA A 193 -6.57 -9.78 20.76
N PRO A 194 -5.86 -9.67 21.91
CA PRO A 194 -4.47 -9.20 21.92
C PRO A 194 -3.54 -9.96 20.96
N ALA A 195 -3.75 -11.27 20.80
CA ALA A 195 -2.98 -12.10 19.86
C ALA A 195 -3.24 -11.78 18.36
N LYS A 196 -4.29 -11.00 18.05
CA LYS A 196 -4.67 -10.60 16.70
C LYS A 196 -4.39 -9.11 16.40
N LEU A 197 -3.93 -8.35 17.39
CA LEU A 197 -3.47 -6.96 17.23
C LEU A 197 -1.94 -6.98 17.12
N PHE A 198 -1.45 -6.69 15.93
CA PHE A 198 -0.02 -6.71 15.65
C PHE A 198 0.58 -5.33 15.82
N SER A 199 1.82 -5.24 16.29
CA SER A 199 2.60 -4.02 16.10
C SER A 199 2.91 -3.82 14.61
N PRO A 200 3.23 -2.58 14.17
CA PRO A 200 3.68 -2.33 12.80
C PRO A 200 4.86 -3.23 12.40
N ASP A 201 5.80 -3.43 13.31
CA ASP A 201 6.98 -4.26 13.11
C ASP A 201 6.63 -5.76 12.95
N GLN A 202 5.74 -6.29 13.78
CA GLN A 202 5.23 -7.66 13.65
C GLN A 202 4.50 -7.87 12.31
N SER A 203 3.74 -6.88 11.85
CA SER A 203 3.08 -6.93 10.56
C SER A 203 4.09 -6.94 9.41
N ALA A 204 5.07 -6.03 9.43
CA ALA A 204 6.13 -5.98 8.42
C ALA A 204 6.94 -7.29 8.36
N MET A 205 7.30 -7.86 9.53
CA MET A 205 8.00 -9.14 9.63
C MET A 205 7.24 -10.30 8.98
N ARG A 206 5.91 -10.26 8.97
CA ARG A 206 5.06 -11.29 8.35
C ARG A 206 4.80 -11.04 6.87
N LEU A 207 4.74 -9.76 6.46
CA LEU A 207 4.47 -9.39 5.08
C LEU A 207 5.67 -9.59 4.17
N LEU A 208 6.88 -9.21 4.60
CA LEU A 208 8.07 -9.29 3.76
C LEU A 208 8.36 -10.70 3.23
N PRO A 209 8.33 -11.78 4.03
CA PRO A 209 8.52 -13.13 3.49
C PRO A 209 7.48 -13.53 2.45
N VAL A 210 6.22 -13.04 2.56
CA VAL A 210 5.18 -13.29 1.55
C VAL A 210 5.45 -12.52 0.26
N ILE A 211 5.96 -11.29 0.37
CA ILE A 211 6.33 -10.47 -0.79
C ILE A 211 7.53 -11.08 -1.52
N GLU A 212 8.44 -11.68 -0.78
CA GLU A 212 9.72 -12.21 -1.27
C GLU A 212 9.67 -13.68 -1.73
N ALA A 213 8.60 -14.40 -1.40
CA ALA A 213 8.37 -15.77 -1.86
C ALA A 213 8.04 -15.84 -3.35
#